data_c3ed5667e2ae35b6bbb567662655b48f
#
_entry.id   c3ed5667e2ae35b6bbb567662655b48f
#
_cell.length_a   1.000
_cell.length_b   1.000
_cell.length_c   1.000
_cell.angle_alpha   90.00
_cell.angle_beta   90.00
_cell.angle_gamma   90.00
#
_symmetry.space_group_name_H-M   'P 1'
#
loop_
_entity.id
_entity.type
_entity.pdbx_description
1 polymer ?
#
loop_
_entity_poly.entity_id
_entity_poly.type
_entity_poly.pdbx_seq_one_letter_code
_entity_poly.pdbx_strand_id
1 'polypeptide(L)'
;DRNIWVHLIQHLRNKDLLPACIFVFSKQRCDENAEALSNIDYCNAAEKSAIHMTIEKSLARLSKEDRDLPQIKRLRELLSRGIAVHHGGMLPIVKEVVEILFAKTLVKVLFATETFAMGLNLPTRTVVFSGFRKHDGREFRDLLPGEYTQMAGRAGRRGLDTVGTVI
;
A
#
# COMPACT_ATOMS: atom_id res chain seq x y z
N ASP A 1 -1.42 -16.20 7.79
CA ASP A 1 -0.34 -16.86 7.07
C ASP A 1 0.40 -15.84 6.20
N ARG A 2 1.70 -15.78 6.41
CA ARG A 2 2.53 -14.78 5.71
C ARG A 2 2.58 -15.02 4.21
N ASN A 3 2.44 -16.26 3.79
CA ASN A 3 2.55 -16.60 2.37
C ASN A 3 1.32 -16.22 1.55
N ILE A 4 0.21 -15.94 2.21
CA ILE A 4 -1.00 -15.63 1.47
C ILE A 4 -0.82 -14.36 0.65
N TRP A 5 -0.10 -13.38 1.19
CA TRP A 5 0.12 -12.13 0.46
C TRP A 5 1.04 -12.32 -0.72
N VAL A 6 2.08 -13.15 -0.56
CA VAL A 6 2.98 -13.45 -1.66
C VAL A 6 2.20 -14.04 -2.82
N HIS A 7 1.35 -15.03 -2.55
CA HIS A 7 0.57 -15.69 -3.59
C HIS A 7 -0.46 -14.76 -4.21
N LEU A 8 -1.16 -14.00 -3.38
CA LEU A 8 -2.19 -13.10 -3.90
C LEU A 8 -1.59 -12.03 -4.80
N ILE A 9 -0.51 -11.39 -4.35
CA ILE A 9 0.11 -10.33 -5.13
C ILE A 9 0.68 -10.88 -6.42
N GLN A 10 1.27 -12.08 -6.38
CA GLN A 10 1.77 -12.70 -7.60
C GLN A 10 0.63 -12.96 -8.59
N HIS A 11 -0.51 -13.41 -8.09
CA HIS A 11 -1.68 -13.61 -8.93
C HIS A 11 -2.12 -12.29 -9.58
N LEU A 12 -2.19 -11.22 -8.78
CA LEU A 12 -2.57 -9.91 -9.30
C LEU A 12 -1.57 -9.42 -10.34
N ARG A 13 -0.29 -9.65 -10.08
CA ARG A 13 0.75 -9.24 -11.02
C ARG A 13 0.60 -9.96 -12.35
N ASN A 14 0.35 -11.26 -12.28
CA ASN A 14 0.19 -12.07 -13.50
C ASN A 14 -1.02 -11.66 -14.32
N LYS A 15 -2.03 -11.13 -13.68
CA LYS A 15 -3.26 -10.68 -14.34
C LYS A 15 -3.24 -9.20 -14.71
N ASP A 16 -2.10 -8.54 -14.49
CA ASP A 16 -1.95 -7.11 -14.76
C ASP A 16 -2.95 -6.28 -13.95
N LEU A 17 -3.10 -6.63 -12.67
CA LEU A 17 -4.03 -5.98 -11.77
C LEU A 17 -3.35 -5.10 -10.73
N LEU A 18 -2.07 -4.84 -10.88
CA LEU A 18 -1.37 -3.87 -10.03
C LEU A 18 -1.44 -2.51 -10.68
N PRO A 19 -1.42 -1.41 -9.94
CA PRO A 19 -1.22 -1.30 -8.51
C PRO A 19 -2.43 -1.75 -7.70
N ALA A 20 -2.17 -2.33 -6.55
CA ALA A 20 -3.22 -2.77 -5.64
C ALA A 20 -3.11 -2.04 -4.30
N CYS A 21 -4.25 -1.68 -3.75
CA CYS A 21 -4.32 -1.13 -2.41
C CYS A 21 -5.02 -2.16 -1.53
N ILE A 22 -4.35 -2.56 -0.48
CA ILE A 22 -4.85 -3.60 0.42
C ILE A 22 -5.19 -2.95 1.76
N PHE A 23 -6.47 -2.94 2.08
CA PHE A 23 -6.93 -2.32 3.32
C PHE A 23 -6.94 -3.34 4.45
N VAL A 24 -6.17 -3.03 5.48
CA VAL A 24 -6.14 -3.81 6.70
C VAL A 24 -6.52 -2.87 7.84
N PHE A 25 -7.10 -3.44 8.88
CA PHE A 25 -7.66 -2.62 9.96
C PHE A 25 -6.72 -2.53 11.16
N SER A 26 -5.44 -2.73 10.93
CA SER A 26 -4.44 -2.68 12.00
C SER A 26 -3.13 -2.11 11.46
N LYS A 27 -2.60 -1.12 12.15
CA LYS A 27 -1.32 -0.51 11.79
C LYS A 27 -0.21 -1.57 11.79
N GLN A 28 -0.22 -2.41 12.82
CA GLN A 28 0.79 -3.44 12.94
C GLN A 28 0.73 -4.42 11.79
N ARG A 29 -0.47 -4.79 11.36
CA ARG A 29 -0.62 -5.72 10.24
C ARG A 29 -0.18 -5.13 8.93
N CYS A 30 -0.31 -3.82 8.75
CA CYS A 30 0.22 -3.17 7.57
C CYS A 30 1.73 -3.44 7.47
N ASP A 31 2.43 -3.23 8.57
CA ASP A 31 3.88 -3.43 8.58
C ASP A 31 4.25 -4.89 8.40
N GLU A 32 3.54 -5.79 9.07
CA GLU A 32 3.82 -7.22 8.96
C GLU A 32 3.59 -7.75 7.56
N ASN A 33 2.51 -7.29 6.93
CA ASN A 33 2.19 -7.75 5.58
C ASN A 33 3.22 -7.26 4.57
N ALA A 34 3.69 -6.02 4.73
CA ALA A 34 4.73 -5.52 3.85
C ALA A 34 6.02 -6.33 4.01
N GLU A 35 6.34 -6.71 5.23
CA GLU A 35 7.52 -7.52 5.48
C GLU A 35 7.40 -8.93 4.90
N ALA A 36 6.17 -9.44 4.79
CA ALA A 36 5.97 -10.75 4.21
C ALA A 36 6.37 -10.79 2.74
N LEU A 37 6.44 -9.63 2.09
CA LEU A 37 6.84 -9.52 0.70
C LEU A 37 8.34 -9.24 0.55
N SER A 38 9.13 -9.56 1.55
CA SER A 38 10.58 -9.32 1.50
C SER A 38 11.18 -10.05 0.30
N ASN A 39 12.20 -9.43 -0.30
CA ASN A 39 12.93 -9.98 -1.44
C ASN A 39 12.13 -10.06 -2.74
N ILE A 40 10.95 -9.49 -2.78
CA ILE A 40 10.18 -9.44 -4.02
C ILE A 40 10.23 -8.00 -4.54
N ASP A 41 10.50 -7.88 -5.83
CA ASP A 41 10.70 -6.58 -6.47
C ASP A 41 9.68 -6.40 -7.58
N TYR A 42 8.89 -5.36 -7.46
CA TYR A 42 7.84 -5.08 -8.45
C TYR A 42 8.18 -3.95 -9.39
N CYS A 43 9.40 -3.41 -9.29
CA CYS A 43 9.80 -2.25 -10.08
C CYS A 43 10.95 -2.58 -11.02
N ASN A 44 10.91 -1.96 -12.20
CA ASN A 44 12.04 -2.05 -13.13
C ASN A 44 13.06 -0.94 -12.82
N ALA A 45 14.15 -0.91 -13.59
CA ALA A 45 15.25 0.04 -13.33
C ALA A 45 14.80 1.49 -13.48
N ALA A 46 13.97 1.79 -14.47
CA ALA A 46 13.50 3.15 -14.66
C ALA A 46 12.62 3.60 -13.53
N GLU A 47 11.77 2.70 -13.04
CA GLU A 47 10.90 3.01 -11.91
C GLU A 47 11.71 3.22 -10.63
N LYS A 48 12.72 2.39 -10.41
CA LYS A 48 13.59 2.56 -9.25
C LYS A 48 14.29 3.90 -9.25
N SER A 49 14.75 4.34 -10.42
CA SER A 49 15.40 5.64 -10.55
C SER A 49 14.42 6.77 -10.22
N ALA A 50 13.22 6.72 -10.74
CA ALA A 50 12.19 7.73 -10.47
C ALA A 50 11.83 7.76 -8.99
N ILE A 51 11.72 6.59 -8.37
CA ILE A 51 11.42 6.49 -6.94
C ILE A 51 12.54 7.13 -6.13
N HIS A 52 13.77 6.76 -6.44
CA HIS A 52 14.92 7.31 -5.73
C HIS A 52 14.98 8.83 -5.80
N MET A 53 14.78 9.37 -7.00
CA MET A 53 14.81 10.82 -7.18
C MET A 53 13.71 11.51 -6.39
N THR A 54 12.52 10.94 -6.38
CA THR A 54 11.41 11.51 -5.63
C THR A 54 11.68 11.49 -4.13
N ILE A 55 12.22 10.38 -3.63
CA ILE A 55 12.54 10.27 -2.21
C ILE A 55 13.60 11.29 -1.83
N GLU A 56 14.67 11.40 -2.61
CA GLU A 56 15.74 12.34 -2.31
C GLU A 56 15.24 13.78 -2.32
N LYS A 57 14.42 14.12 -3.28
CA LYS A 57 13.85 15.47 -3.37
C LYS A 57 12.95 15.76 -2.17
N SER A 58 12.14 14.79 -1.78
CA SER A 58 11.21 14.98 -0.67
C SER A 58 11.91 15.08 0.67
N LEU A 59 13.02 14.37 0.83
CA LEU A 59 13.75 14.33 2.10
C LEU A 59 14.89 15.33 2.16
N ALA A 60 15.09 16.13 1.12
CA ALA A 60 16.23 17.03 1.04
C ALA A 60 16.28 18.04 2.19
N ARG A 61 15.10 18.42 2.71
CA ARG A 61 15.02 19.40 3.78
C ARG A 61 15.23 18.80 5.18
N LEU A 62 15.35 17.49 5.25
CA LEU A 62 15.59 16.84 6.54
C LEU A 62 17.08 16.87 6.87
N SER A 63 17.37 16.94 8.17
CA SER A 63 18.75 16.82 8.63
C SER A 63 19.27 15.42 8.36
N LYS A 64 20.59 15.27 8.41
CA LYS A 64 21.19 13.96 8.22
C LYS A 64 20.69 12.97 9.28
N GLU A 65 20.54 13.44 10.50
CA GLU A 65 20.07 12.60 11.59
C GLU A 65 18.67 12.10 11.33
N ASP A 66 17.78 12.98 10.85
CA ASP A 66 16.41 12.59 10.57
C ASP A 66 16.34 11.62 9.41
N ARG A 67 17.22 11.77 8.42
CA ARG A 67 17.23 10.84 7.29
C ARG A 67 17.71 9.46 7.68
N ASP A 68 18.41 9.34 8.81
CA ASP A 68 18.89 8.06 9.29
C ASP A 68 17.90 7.36 10.23
N LEU A 69 16.73 7.94 10.47
CA LEU A 69 15.72 7.30 11.30
C LEU A 69 15.31 5.96 10.72
N PRO A 70 15.06 4.98 11.58
CA PRO A 70 14.68 3.63 11.09
C PRO A 70 13.48 3.65 10.16
N GLN A 71 12.51 4.50 10.44
CA GLN A 71 11.32 4.58 9.60
C GLN A 71 11.65 5.07 8.19
N ILE A 72 12.60 5.99 8.08
CA ILE A 72 13.04 6.50 6.78
C ILE A 72 13.80 5.42 6.01
N LYS A 73 14.67 4.69 6.70
CA LYS A 73 15.43 3.63 6.05
C LYS A 73 14.51 2.53 5.54
N ARG A 74 13.50 2.19 6.35
CA ARG A 74 12.53 1.19 5.96
C ARG A 74 11.71 1.67 4.76
N LEU A 75 11.35 2.95 4.74
CA LEU A 75 10.64 3.55 3.62
C LEU A 75 11.41 3.38 2.32
N ARG A 76 12.70 3.68 2.34
CA ARG A 76 13.53 3.56 1.14
C ARG A 76 13.58 2.14 0.64
N GLU A 77 13.74 1.20 1.55
CA GLU A 77 13.86 -0.21 1.20
C GLU A 77 12.57 -0.74 0.56
N LEU A 78 11.45 -0.45 1.17
CA LEU A 78 10.17 -0.92 0.65
C LEU A 78 9.82 -0.25 -0.67
N LEU A 79 9.93 1.07 -0.73
CA LEU A 79 9.55 1.81 -1.93
C LEU A 79 10.40 1.45 -3.13
N SER A 80 11.67 1.12 -2.91
CA SER A 80 12.54 0.74 -4.02
C SER A 80 12.06 -0.53 -4.70
N ARG A 81 11.26 -1.33 -4.03
CA ARG A 81 10.67 -2.54 -4.58
C ARG A 81 9.20 -2.37 -4.98
N GLY A 82 8.67 -1.15 -4.85
CA GLY A 82 7.29 -0.87 -5.21
C GLY A 82 6.27 -1.20 -4.14
N ILE A 83 6.72 -1.34 -2.90
CA ILE A 83 5.87 -1.69 -1.77
C ILE A 83 5.80 -0.52 -0.79
N ALA A 84 4.64 -0.29 -0.21
CA ALA A 84 4.49 0.78 0.77
C ALA A 84 3.43 0.44 1.80
N VAL A 85 3.50 1.13 2.93
CA VAL A 85 2.48 1.10 3.95
C VAL A 85 2.04 2.53 4.22
N HIS A 86 0.79 2.69 4.65
CA HIS A 86 0.27 4.01 4.99
C HIS A 86 -0.72 3.86 6.14
N HIS A 87 -0.34 4.37 7.31
CA HIS A 87 -1.20 4.34 8.48
C HIS A 87 -0.84 5.47 9.44
N GLY A 88 -1.66 5.66 10.46
CA GLY A 88 -1.53 6.80 11.36
C GLY A 88 -0.31 6.81 12.26
N GLY A 89 0.40 5.69 12.37
CA GLY A 89 1.61 5.63 13.19
C GLY A 89 2.87 6.11 12.49
N MET A 90 2.77 6.55 11.25
CA MET A 90 3.92 6.96 10.47
C MET A 90 4.15 8.45 10.54
N LEU A 91 5.40 8.86 10.33
CA LEU A 91 5.74 10.28 10.27
C LEU A 91 5.01 10.94 9.10
N PRO A 92 4.59 12.19 9.26
CA PRO A 92 3.88 12.88 8.17
C PRO A 92 4.67 12.92 6.87
N ILE A 93 5.98 13.15 6.95
CA ILE A 93 6.81 13.20 5.73
C ILE A 93 6.83 11.84 5.03
N VAL A 94 6.83 10.75 5.80
CA VAL A 94 6.84 9.41 5.23
C VAL A 94 5.51 9.14 4.52
N LYS A 95 4.39 9.52 5.15
CA LYS A 95 3.10 9.34 4.51
C LYS A 95 2.99 10.16 3.24
N GLU A 96 3.53 11.37 3.24
CA GLU A 96 3.50 12.23 2.07
C GLU A 96 4.26 11.62 0.90
N VAL A 97 5.44 11.07 1.16
CA VAL A 97 6.23 10.44 0.11
C VAL A 97 5.49 9.26 -0.49
N VAL A 98 4.86 8.44 0.36
CA VAL A 98 4.08 7.30 -0.11
C VAL A 98 2.94 7.78 -1.02
N GLU A 99 2.24 8.83 -0.60
CA GLU A 99 1.12 9.37 -1.37
C GLU A 99 1.57 9.89 -2.73
N ILE A 100 2.69 10.59 -2.75
CA ILE A 100 3.22 11.13 -4.01
C ILE A 100 3.57 9.99 -4.96
N LEU A 101 4.27 8.97 -4.47
CA LEU A 101 4.71 7.88 -5.32
C LEU A 101 3.55 6.99 -5.77
N PHE A 102 2.56 6.83 -4.91
CA PHE A 102 1.40 6.05 -5.29
C PHE A 102 0.60 6.77 -6.38
N ALA A 103 0.48 8.10 -6.27
CA ALA A 103 -0.19 8.88 -7.30
C ALA A 103 0.51 8.79 -8.65
N LYS A 104 1.83 8.55 -8.64
CA LYS A 104 2.61 8.37 -9.86
C LYS A 104 2.62 6.93 -10.36
N THR A 105 1.87 6.06 -9.73
CA THR A 105 1.78 4.64 -10.05
C THR A 105 3.11 3.89 -9.88
N LEU A 106 3.99 4.42 -9.05
CA LEU A 106 5.27 3.79 -8.77
C LEU A 106 5.21 2.85 -7.57
N VAL A 107 4.18 2.96 -6.73
CA VAL A 107 3.92 1.98 -5.69
C VAL A 107 2.95 0.97 -6.27
N LYS A 108 3.37 -0.29 -6.29
CA LYS A 108 2.57 -1.36 -6.89
C LYS A 108 1.70 -2.07 -5.88
N VAL A 109 2.14 -2.10 -4.63
CA VAL A 109 1.40 -2.75 -3.55
C VAL A 109 1.40 -1.82 -2.35
N LEU A 110 0.21 -1.42 -1.90
CA LEU A 110 0.07 -0.54 -0.76
C LEU A 110 -0.79 -1.21 0.30
N PHE A 111 -0.25 -1.33 1.50
CA PHE A 111 -1.02 -1.77 2.66
C PHE A 111 -1.41 -0.55 3.47
N ALA A 112 -2.70 -0.34 3.68
CA ALA A 112 -3.19 0.87 4.32
C ALA A 112 -4.36 0.59 5.25
N THR A 113 -4.56 1.49 6.19
CA THR A 113 -5.75 1.46 7.03
C THR A 113 -6.87 2.18 6.28
N GLU A 114 -8.11 2.00 6.75
CA GLU A 114 -9.24 2.62 6.07
C GLU A 114 -9.21 4.14 6.12
N THR A 115 -8.50 4.73 7.08
CA THR A 115 -8.38 6.18 7.15
C THR A 115 -7.79 6.74 5.86
N PHE A 116 -6.81 6.04 5.32
CA PHE A 116 -6.20 6.44 4.06
C PHE A 116 -7.23 6.42 2.92
N ALA A 117 -8.06 5.38 2.90
CA ALA A 117 -9.05 5.21 1.83
C ALA A 117 -10.06 6.35 1.79
N MET A 118 -10.38 6.92 2.94
CA MET A 118 -11.41 7.95 3.01
C MET A 118 -10.96 9.29 2.44
N GLY A 119 -9.67 9.57 2.41
CA GLY A 119 -9.19 10.89 2.05
C GLY A 119 -8.67 11.06 0.64
N LEU A 120 -8.35 10.00 -0.07
CA LEU A 120 -7.63 10.11 -1.33
C LEU A 120 -8.30 9.36 -2.47
N ASN A 121 -8.17 9.93 -3.65
CA ASN A 121 -8.66 9.33 -4.88
C ASN A 121 -7.46 8.84 -5.67
N LEU A 122 -7.04 7.61 -5.39
CA LEU A 122 -5.77 7.10 -5.90
C LEU A 122 -5.95 6.21 -7.13
N PRO A 123 -4.93 6.14 -7.99
CA PRO A 123 -5.00 5.35 -9.23
C PRO A 123 -4.68 3.87 -8.95
N THR A 124 -5.65 3.14 -8.44
CA THR A 124 -5.50 1.71 -8.21
C THR A 124 -6.29 0.91 -9.21
N ARG A 125 -5.77 -0.25 -9.56
CA ARG A 125 -6.52 -1.20 -10.38
C ARG A 125 -7.29 -2.16 -9.52
N THR A 126 -6.78 -2.50 -8.34
CA THR A 126 -7.40 -3.47 -7.47
C THR A 126 -7.45 -2.94 -6.05
N VAL A 127 -8.56 -3.16 -5.39
CA VAL A 127 -8.71 -2.88 -3.98
C VAL A 127 -9.00 -4.21 -3.29
N VAL A 128 -8.22 -4.52 -2.28
CA VAL A 128 -8.34 -5.76 -1.53
C VAL A 128 -8.66 -5.43 -0.09
N PHE A 129 -9.65 -6.09 0.46
CA PHE A 129 -10.02 -5.92 1.86
C PHE A 129 -9.60 -7.14 2.62
N SER A 130 -8.90 -6.92 3.75
CA SER A 130 -8.53 -8.03 4.60
C SER A 130 -9.76 -8.69 5.22
N GLY A 131 -10.78 -7.92 5.51
CA GLY A 131 -12.03 -8.46 6.01
C GLY A 131 -11.98 -8.92 7.45
N PHE A 132 -10.88 -8.75 8.10
CA PHE A 132 -10.72 -9.28 9.43
C PHE A 132 -11.14 -8.28 10.50
N ARG A 133 -12.03 -8.68 11.36
CA ARG A 133 -12.55 -7.88 12.45
C ARG A 133 -12.37 -8.62 13.74
N LYS A 134 -11.79 -7.97 14.74
CA LYS A 134 -11.53 -8.67 15.99
C LYS A 134 -12.11 -8.00 17.20
N HIS A 135 -12.43 -6.75 17.10
CA HIS A 135 -12.81 -5.99 18.28
C HIS A 135 -14.16 -6.39 18.87
N ASP A 136 -14.99 -7.07 18.12
CA ASP A 136 -16.28 -7.50 18.65
C ASP A 136 -16.26 -8.97 19.05
N GLY A 137 -15.09 -9.54 19.21
CA GLY A 137 -14.96 -10.90 19.64
C GLY A 137 -15.09 -11.93 18.54
N ARG A 138 -15.26 -11.49 17.33
CA ARG A 138 -15.34 -12.39 16.19
C ARG A 138 -14.01 -12.40 15.49
N GLU A 139 -13.63 -13.56 15.06
CA GLU A 139 -12.36 -13.72 14.40
C GLU A 139 -12.37 -13.14 13.02
N PHE A 140 -13.50 -13.24 12.37
CA PHE A 140 -13.58 -12.84 10.99
C PHE A 140 -15.01 -12.41 10.69
N ARG A 141 -15.10 -11.43 9.82
CA ARG A 141 -16.38 -10.93 9.42
C ARG A 141 -16.23 -10.17 8.13
N ASP A 142 -17.10 -10.42 7.20
CA ASP A 142 -17.09 -9.72 5.94
C ASP A 142 -17.43 -8.26 6.14
N LEU A 143 -16.91 -7.41 5.27
CA LEU A 143 -17.28 -6.03 5.25
C LEU A 143 -18.73 -5.91 4.84
N LEU A 144 -19.39 -4.89 5.37
CA LEU A 144 -20.75 -4.61 4.96
C LEU A 144 -20.75 -4.25 3.49
N PRO A 145 -21.81 -4.63 2.75
CA PRO A 145 -21.88 -4.31 1.32
C PRO A 145 -21.67 -2.83 1.02
N GLY A 146 -22.16 -1.95 1.89
CA GLY A 146 -21.95 -0.52 1.70
C GLY A 146 -20.51 -0.11 1.78
N GLU A 147 -19.77 -0.67 2.72
CA GLU A 147 -18.34 -0.39 2.85
C GLU A 147 -17.58 -0.87 1.64
N TYR A 148 -17.89 -2.09 1.21
CA TYR A 148 -17.22 -2.64 0.05
C TYR A 148 -17.45 -1.78 -1.18
N THR A 149 -18.69 -1.41 -1.43
CA THR A 149 -19.03 -0.60 -2.60
C THR A 149 -18.30 0.73 -2.60
N GLN A 150 -18.27 1.39 -1.45
CA GLN A 150 -17.62 2.68 -1.35
C GLN A 150 -16.13 2.60 -1.64
N MET A 151 -15.46 1.61 -1.09
CA MET A 151 -14.03 1.48 -1.26
C MET A 151 -13.69 0.90 -2.63
N ALA A 152 -14.48 -0.02 -3.12
CA ALA A 152 -14.27 -0.59 -4.44
C ALA A 152 -14.47 0.45 -5.53
N GLY A 153 -15.28 1.47 -5.27
CA GLY A 153 -15.47 2.56 -6.22
C GLY A 153 -14.18 3.30 -6.54
N ARG A 154 -13.20 3.21 -5.67
CA ARG A 154 -11.91 3.85 -5.91
C ARG A 154 -11.03 3.01 -6.83
N ALA A 155 -11.29 1.73 -6.94
CA ALA A 155 -10.56 0.86 -7.86
C ALA A 155 -11.18 0.90 -9.25
N GLY A 156 -12.50 1.05 -9.34
CA GLY A 156 -13.16 1.09 -10.63
C GLY A 156 -13.13 2.47 -11.21
N ARG A 157 -12.26 2.72 -12.13
CA ARG A 157 -12.11 4.03 -12.74
C ARG A 157 -12.66 4.03 -14.14
N ARG A 158 -13.97 4.32 -14.23
CA ARG A 158 -14.63 4.50 -15.51
C ARG A 158 -14.49 3.29 -16.43
N GLY A 159 -14.55 2.11 -15.84
CA GLY A 159 -14.50 0.89 -16.60
C GLY A 159 -13.11 0.47 -17.05
N LEU A 160 -12.09 1.19 -16.64
CA LEU A 160 -10.72 0.83 -17.00
C LEU A 160 -10.10 -0.13 -16.03
N ASP A 161 -10.55 -0.10 -14.78
CA ASP A 161 -9.94 -0.88 -13.73
C ASP A 161 -10.84 -1.99 -13.26
N THR A 162 -10.25 -2.90 -12.53
CA THR A 162 -10.95 -4.07 -12.07
C THR A 162 -11.71 -3.79 -10.80
N VAL A 163 -12.48 -4.78 -10.40
CA VAL A 163 -13.26 -4.69 -9.18
C VAL A 163 -12.39 -5.03 -7.98
N GLY A 164 -12.90 -4.66 -6.82
CA GLY A 164 -12.23 -5.00 -5.59
C GLY A 164 -12.42 -6.46 -5.25
N THR A 165 -11.52 -6.96 -4.43
CA THR A 165 -11.54 -8.33 -3.97
C THR A 165 -11.56 -8.33 -2.44
N VAL A 166 -12.41 -9.17 -1.87
CA VAL A 166 -12.52 -9.31 -0.42
C VAL A 166 -11.84 -10.61 0.00
N ILE A 167 -11.03 -10.49 1.03
CA ILE A 167 -10.32 -11.65 1.56
C ILE A 167 -10.82 -12.00 2.94
#